data_e0fdfc7b660b29beeeae3169be4b8c21
#
_entry.id   e0fdfc7b660b29beeeae3169be4b8c21
#
_cell.length_a   1.000
_cell.length_b   1.000
_cell.length_c   1.000
_cell.angle_alpha   90.00
_cell.angle_beta   90.00
_cell.angle_gamma   90.00
#
_symmetry.space_group_name_H-M   'P 1'
#
loop_
_entity.id
_entity.type
_entity.pdbx_description
1 polymer ?
#
loop_
_entity_poly.entity_id
_entity_poly.type
_entity_poly.pdbx_seq_one_letter_code
_entity_poly.pdbx_strand_id
1 'polypeptide(L)'
;MKKIYTSRFEILGKVCIVTGGGGLIGMKHTEAIVEGGGIAVLLDIVPQGMERVKNSVTEEYGEDTKIECFVTDITNREALEKVRDELLEKYGHIDVLINNAANNPKVEGGSKNLGAMRFHEFPVNIWDQDLAVGLTGAMLCAQVFGEVMEKQGSGIILNISSDYGLIAPDQRIYRKEGVPEDQQTIKPVSYSVVKHGLIGLTKYLAVYWADKGMRVNTLCPASLENGQDPEFQSKISKLIPLGRMSRPDEYVCTILYMISDAATYMTGATVVLDGGRTIW
;
A
#
# COMPACT_ATOMS: atom_id res chain seq x y z
N MET A 1 3.95 5.45 38.41
CA MET A 1 3.00 5.17 37.33
C MET A 1 3.38 3.88 36.61
N LYS A 2 2.43 2.94 36.44
CA LYS A 2 2.68 1.70 35.71
C LYS A 2 2.80 2.04 34.22
N LYS A 3 3.90 1.64 33.56
CA LYS A 3 4.05 1.85 32.10
C LYS A 3 3.08 0.95 31.35
N ILE A 4 2.20 1.52 30.53
CA ILE A 4 1.25 0.81 29.68
C ILE A 4 1.77 0.90 28.23
N TYR A 5 2.35 -0.18 27.72
CA TYR A 5 2.92 -0.17 26.37
C TYR A 5 1.86 -0.26 25.27
N THR A 6 0.67 -0.78 25.58
CA THR A 6 -0.43 -0.88 24.59
C THR A 6 -0.94 0.47 24.13
N SER A 7 -0.88 1.52 24.95
CA SER A 7 -1.26 2.88 24.55
C SER A 7 -0.35 3.49 23.47
N ARG A 8 0.81 2.87 23.20
CA ARG A 8 1.67 3.31 22.08
C ARG A 8 1.12 2.99 20.71
N PHE A 9 0.12 2.12 20.62
CA PHE A 9 -0.58 1.82 19.37
C PHE A 9 -1.67 2.85 19.06
N GLU A 10 -2.06 3.68 20.03
CA GLU A 10 -3.04 4.75 19.82
C GLU A 10 -2.45 5.84 18.92
N ILE A 11 -3.24 6.26 17.94
CA ILE A 11 -2.94 7.35 17.01
C ILE A 11 -4.06 8.40 17.03
N LEU A 12 -4.56 8.68 18.22
CA LEU A 12 -5.71 9.55 18.48
C LEU A 12 -5.57 10.89 17.76
N GLY A 13 -6.51 11.19 16.86
CA GLY A 13 -6.59 12.43 16.13
C GLY A 13 -5.52 12.64 15.04
N LYS A 14 -4.58 11.69 14.84
CA LYS A 14 -3.60 11.79 13.75
C LYS A 14 -4.29 11.74 12.38
N VAL A 15 -3.89 12.63 11.49
CA VAL A 15 -4.37 12.70 10.10
C VAL A 15 -3.53 11.75 9.25
N CYS A 16 -4.15 10.69 8.75
CA CYS A 16 -3.49 9.58 8.07
C CYS A 16 -3.98 9.46 6.62
N ILE A 17 -3.14 9.80 5.66
CA ILE A 17 -3.44 9.76 4.23
C ILE A 17 -3.17 8.35 3.70
N VAL A 18 -4.11 7.80 2.92
CA VAL A 18 -4.01 6.50 2.25
C VAL A 18 -4.25 6.69 0.76
N THR A 19 -3.22 6.49 -0.06
CA THR A 19 -3.37 6.50 -1.53
C THR A 19 -3.91 5.15 -2.01
N GLY A 20 -4.78 5.14 -3.03
CA GLY A 20 -5.51 3.93 -3.43
C GLY A 20 -6.45 3.44 -2.31
N GLY A 21 -7.05 4.39 -1.57
CA GLY A 21 -7.86 4.13 -0.39
C GLY A 21 -9.15 3.37 -0.67
N GLY A 22 -9.68 3.42 -1.90
CA GLY A 22 -10.86 2.67 -2.34
C GLY A 22 -10.60 1.18 -2.66
N GLY A 23 -9.34 0.73 -2.59
CA GLY A 23 -8.93 -0.64 -2.86
C GLY A 23 -9.08 -1.60 -1.68
N LEU A 24 -8.81 -2.90 -1.94
CA LEU A 24 -8.88 -3.97 -0.93
C LEU A 24 -7.94 -3.72 0.26
N ILE A 25 -6.67 -3.45 -0.01
CA ILE A 25 -5.67 -3.19 1.05
C ILE A 25 -5.89 -1.79 1.65
N GLY A 26 -6.36 -0.82 0.84
CA GLY A 26 -6.76 0.51 1.31
C GLY A 26 -7.82 0.44 2.42
N MET A 27 -8.79 -0.48 2.31
CA MET A 27 -9.77 -0.74 3.36
C MET A 27 -9.09 -1.20 4.67
N LYS A 28 -8.11 -2.10 4.60
CA LYS A 28 -7.39 -2.59 5.80
C LYS A 28 -6.49 -1.53 6.43
N HIS A 29 -5.97 -0.59 5.63
CA HIS A 29 -5.31 0.60 6.17
C HIS A 29 -6.30 1.51 6.90
N THR A 30 -7.49 1.69 6.34
CA THR A 30 -8.56 2.49 6.95
C THR A 30 -9.01 1.90 8.28
N GLU A 31 -9.24 0.59 8.33
CA GLU A 31 -9.57 -0.14 9.57
C GLU A 31 -8.49 0.07 10.64
N ALA A 32 -7.21 -0.12 10.30
CA ALA A 32 -6.10 0.09 11.23
C ALA A 32 -6.05 1.53 11.79
N ILE A 33 -6.30 2.52 10.94
CA ILE A 33 -6.31 3.94 11.34
C ILE A 33 -7.48 4.22 12.28
N VAL A 34 -8.67 3.76 11.95
CA VAL A 34 -9.89 3.98 12.74
C VAL A 34 -9.79 3.25 14.07
N GLU A 35 -9.32 2.00 14.11
CA GLU A 35 -9.09 1.23 15.33
C GLU A 35 -8.09 1.91 16.26
N GLY A 36 -7.06 2.55 15.72
CA GLY A 36 -6.11 3.37 16.48
C GLY A 36 -6.63 4.74 16.91
N GLY A 37 -7.86 5.14 16.53
CA GLY A 37 -8.46 6.45 16.84
C GLY A 37 -7.98 7.59 15.95
N GLY A 38 -7.39 7.29 14.80
CA GLY A 38 -6.95 8.26 13.81
C GLY A 38 -8.05 8.75 12.88
N ILE A 39 -7.70 9.70 12.02
CA ILE A 39 -8.54 10.24 10.94
C ILE A 39 -8.02 9.66 9.63
N ALA A 40 -8.81 8.84 8.95
CA ALA A 40 -8.44 8.25 7.67
C ALA A 40 -8.79 9.21 6.52
N VAL A 41 -7.81 9.55 5.69
CA VAL A 41 -7.96 10.39 4.50
C VAL A 41 -7.67 9.54 3.26
N LEU A 42 -8.71 9.18 2.53
CA LEU A 42 -8.62 8.31 1.37
C LEU A 42 -8.43 9.12 0.09
N LEU A 43 -7.36 8.87 -0.64
CA LEU A 43 -7.12 9.40 -1.98
C LEU A 43 -7.29 8.28 -3.00
N ASP A 44 -8.19 8.44 -3.95
CA ASP A 44 -8.40 7.49 -5.05
C ASP A 44 -8.98 8.20 -6.26
N ILE A 45 -8.80 7.64 -7.44
CA ILE A 45 -9.44 8.13 -8.68
C ILE A 45 -10.86 7.57 -8.84
N VAL A 46 -11.24 6.55 -8.05
CA VAL A 46 -12.52 5.85 -8.12
C VAL A 46 -13.37 6.18 -6.89
N PRO A 47 -14.28 7.16 -6.97
CA PRO A 47 -15.08 7.60 -5.82
C PRO A 47 -15.94 6.48 -5.21
N GLN A 48 -16.51 5.59 -6.04
CA GLN A 48 -17.34 4.47 -5.58
C GLN A 48 -16.55 3.49 -4.70
N GLY A 49 -15.25 3.33 -4.96
CA GLY A 49 -14.36 2.50 -4.14
C GLY A 49 -14.21 3.06 -2.73
N MET A 50 -13.94 4.36 -2.62
CA MET A 50 -13.81 5.05 -1.33
C MET A 50 -15.13 5.06 -0.54
N GLU A 51 -16.24 5.30 -1.22
CA GLU A 51 -17.55 5.31 -0.60
C GLU A 51 -17.91 3.93 0.00
N ARG A 52 -17.63 2.85 -0.74
CA ARG A 52 -17.78 1.48 -0.23
C ARG A 52 -16.90 1.23 1.01
N VAL A 53 -15.63 1.65 0.99
CA VAL A 53 -14.73 1.52 2.14
C VAL A 53 -15.26 2.30 3.32
N LYS A 54 -15.63 3.56 3.13
CA LYS A 54 -16.19 4.41 4.18
C LYS A 54 -17.41 3.78 4.82
N ASN A 55 -18.38 3.35 4.02
CA ASN A 55 -19.62 2.75 4.53
C ASN A 55 -19.34 1.45 5.30
N SER A 56 -18.51 0.55 4.77
CA SER A 56 -18.17 -0.71 5.42
C SER A 56 -17.45 -0.49 6.76
N VAL A 57 -16.50 0.43 6.81
CA VAL A 57 -15.76 0.72 8.05
C VAL A 57 -16.64 1.44 9.06
N THR A 58 -17.50 2.37 8.62
CA THR A 58 -18.46 3.03 9.52
C THR A 58 -19.47 2.05 10.09
N GLU A 59 -19.96 1.09 9.31
CA GLU A 59 -20.86 0.03 9.78
C GLU A 59 -20.20 -0.85 10.86
N GLU A 60 -18.90 -1.17 10.70
CA GLU A 60 -18.19 -2.05 11.62
C GLU A 60 -17.69 -1.34 12.89
N TYR A 61 -17.19 -0.10 12.76
CA TYR A 61 -16.52 0.64 13.84
C TYR A 61 -17.39 1.76 14.45
N GLY A 62 -18.54 2.08 13.87
CA GLY A 62 -19.50 3.06 14.37
C GLY A 62 -19.45 4.41 13.65
N GLU A 63 -20.52 5.20 13.84
CA GLU A 63 -20.76 6.49 13.16
C GLU A 63 -19.75 7.60 13.58
N ASP A 64 -19.07 7.45 14.71
CA ASP A 64 -18.06 8.41 15.18
C ASP A 64 -16.73 8.31 14.43
N THR A 65 -16.60 7.35 13.50
CA THR A 65 -15.39 7.19 12.68
C THR A 65 -15.15 8.40 11.78
N LYS A 66 -13.89 8.85 11.71
CA LYS A 66 -13.50 10.00 10.91
C LYS A 66 -12.82 9.54 9.62
N ILE A 67 -13.57 9.57 8.51
CA ILE A 67 -13.10 9.15 7.19
C ILE A 67 -13.42 10.25 6.18
N GLU A 68 -12.36 10.81 5.57
CA GLU A 68 -12.43 11.78 4.48
C GLU A 68 -12.13 11.09 3.15
N CYS A 69 -12.76 11.53 2.07
CA CYS A 69 -12.56 10.97 0.74
C CYS A 69 -12.29 12.09 -0.27
N PHE A 70 -11.17 11.99 -0.98
CA PHE A 70 -10.79 12.93 -2.03
C PHE A 70 -10.56 12.18 -3.35
N VAL A 71 -11.32 12.55 -4.37
CA VAL A 71 -11.09 12.05 -5.73
C VAL A 71 -9.83 12.73 -6.29
N THR A 72 -8.71 12.00 -6.29
CA THR A 72 -7.39 12.58 -6.55
C THR A 72 -6.52 11.63 -7.33
N ASP A 73 -5.97 12.11 -8.44
CA ASP A 73 -4.90 11.44 -9.16
C ASP A 73 -3.55 11.80 -8.53
N ILE A 74 -2.88 10.83 -7.93
CA ILE A 74 -1.60 11.04 -7.24
C ILE A 74 -0.45 11.36 -8.19
N THR A 75 -0.62 11.21 -9.50
CA THR A 75 0.36 11.62 -10.51
C THR A 75 0.26 13.12 -10.83
N ASN A 76 -0.78 13.79 -10.33
CA ASN A 76 -1.00 15.21 -10.47
C ASN A 76 -0.62 15.97 -9.20
N ARG A 77 0.54 16.63 -9.23
CA ARG A 77 1.07 17.40 -8.09
C ARG A 77 0.11 18.49 -7.60
N GLU A 78 -0.50 19.25 -8.52
CA GLU A 78 -1.41 20.34 -8.15
C GLU A 78 -2.66 19.81 -7.43
N ALA A 79 -3.16 18.62 -7.81
CA ALA A 79 -4.26 17.98 -7.12
C ALA A 79 -3.86 17.56 -5.69
N LEU A 80 -2.65 17.05 -5.50
CA LEU A 80 -2.13 16.71 -4.16
C LEU A 80 -1.95 17.97 -3.28
N GLU A 81 -1.47 19.07 -3.86
CA GLU A 81 -1.31 20.34 -3.15
C GLU A 81 -2.66 20.90 -2.68
N LYS A 82 -3.73 20.79 -3.47
CA LYS A 82 -5.09 21.18 -3.04
C LYS A 82 -5.57 20.34 -1.86
N VAL A 83 -5.39 19.02 -1.90
CA VAL A 83 -5.74 18.15 -0.76
C VAL A 83 -4.94 18.52 0.48
N ARG A 84 -3.63 18.77 0.34
CA ARG A 84 -2.78 19.25 1.45
C ARG A 84 -3.35 20.51 2.10
N ASP A 85 -3.71 21.51 1.28
CA ASP A 85 -4.18 22.81 1.76
C ASP A 85 -5.52 22.67 2.47
N GLU A 86 -6.47 21.87 1.93
CA GLU A 86 -7.75 21.58 2.59
C GLU A 86 -7.56 20.84 3.93
N LEU A 87 -6.63 19.89 4.00
CA LEU A 87 -6.34 19.17 5.24
C LEU A 87 -5.69 20.10 6.29
N LEU A 88 -4.80 20.99 5.88
CA LEU A 88 -4.17 21.95 6.77
C LEU A 88 -5.17 23.00 7.28
N GLU A 89 -6.09 23.46 6.44
CA GLU A 89 -7.17 24.34 6.86
C GLU A 89 -8.07 23.66 7.90
N LYS A 90 -8.41 22.39 7.70
CA LYS A 90 -9.36 21.65 8.54
C LYS A 90 -8.75 21.15 9.85
N TYR A 91 -7.53 20.60 9.79
CA TYR A 91 -6.89 19.89 10.90
C TYR A 91 -5.62 20.55 11.43
N GLY A 92 -4.97 21.39 10.65
CA GLY A 92 -3.73 22.07 11.00
C GLY A 92 -2.46 21.22 10.90
N HIS A 93 -2.58 19.92 10.62
CA HIS A 93 -1.46 18.98 10.55
C HIS A 93 -1.72 17.79 9.64
N ILE A 94 -0.64 17.08 9.26
CA ILE A 94 -0.66 15.79 8.56
C ILE A 94 0.40 14.90 9.22
N ASP A 95 0.04 13.71 9.69
CA ASP A 95 0.93 12.90 10.52
C ASP A 95 1.45 11.64 9.83
N VAL A 96 0.61 11.02 8.98
CA VAL A 96 0.92 9.73 8.35
C VAL A 96 0.58 9.78 6.86
N LEU A 97 1.49 9.25 6.03
CA LEU A 97 1.25 8.95 4.62
C LEU A 97 1.46 7.46 4.37
N ILE A 98 0.43 6.79 3.87
CA ILE A 98 0.52 5.41 3.39
C ILE A 98 0.45 5.40 1.86
N ASN A 99 1.60 5.22 1.22
CA ASN A 99 1.71 5.05 -0.23
C ASN A 99 1.32 3.62 -0.60
N ASN A 100 0.04 3.43 -0.92
CA ASN A 100 -0.54 2.13 -1.24
C ASN A 100 -1.01 2.02 -2.71
N ALA A 101 -1.29 3.14 -3.37
CA ALA A 101 -1.77 3.13 -4.76
C ALA A 101 -0.80 2.41 -5.70
N ALA A 102 -1.33 1.54 -6.52
CA ALA A 102 -0.60 0.84 -7.57
C ALA A 102 -1.55 0.35 -8.65
N ASN A 103 -1.10 0.35 -9.89
CA ASN A 103 -1.73 -0.43 -10.92
C ASN A 103 -1.43 -1.92 -10.67
N ASN A 104 -2.47 -2.70 -10.47
CA ASN A 104 -2.35 -4.15 -10.33
C ASN A 104 -3.40 -4.81 -11.24
N PRO A 105 -3.13 -4.87 -12.55
CA PRO A 105 -4.07 -5.48 -13.47
C PRO A 105 -4.32 -6.92 -13.03
N LYS A 106 -5.62 -7.28 -12.94
CA LYS A 106 -6.00 -8.65 -12.61
C LYS A 106 -5.45 -9.57 -13.70
N VAL A 107 -4.60 -10.47 -13.30
CA VAL A 107 -3.98 -11.48 -14.17
C VAL A 107 -4.97 -12.58 -14.49
N GLU A 108 -6.10 -12.64 -13.77
CA GLU A 108 -7.15 -13.65 -13.89
C GLU A 108 -8.28 -13.11 -14.78
N GLY A 109 -8.72 -13.93 -15.76
CA GLY A 109 -9.95 -13.62 -16.50
C GLY A 109 -9.84 -13.54 -18.01
N GLY A 110 -8.80 -14.08 -18.64
CA GLY A 110 -8.81 -14.35 -20.09
C GLY A 110 -8.98 -13.12 -20.98
N SER A 111 -8.40 -11.99 -20.60
CA SER A 111 -8.42 -10.82 -21.47
C SER A 111 -7.62 -11.09 -22.74
N LYS A 112 -8.15 -10.69 -23.90
CA LYS A 112 -7.52 -10.85 -25.23
C LYS A 112 -6.13 -10.17 -25.36
N ASN A 113 -5.64 -9.53 -24.31
CA ASN A 113 -4.37 -8.78 -24.25
C ASN A 113 -3.26 -9.50 -23.44
N LEU A 114 -3.39 -10.77 -23.14
CA LEU A 114 -2.38 -11.52 -22.37
C LEU A 114 -1.02 -11.59 -23.08
N GLY A 115 -1.00 -11.61 -24.43
CA GLY A 115 0.22 -11.51 -25.21
C GLY A 115 0.99 -10.20 -25.01
N ALA A 116 0.28 -9.11 -24.75
CA ALA A 116 0.88 -7.79 -24.49
C ALA A 116 1.64 -7.70 -23.15
N MET A 117 1.53 -8.70 -22.29
CA MET A 117 2.24 -8.74 -21.00
C MET A 117 3.60 -9.47 -21.07
N ARG A 118 3.92 -10.16 -22.20
CA ARG A 118 5.23 -10.81 -22.36
C ARG A 118 6.34 -9.77 -22.41
N PHE A 119 7.47 -10.11 -21.78
CA PHE A 119 8.56 -9.15 -21.55
C PHE A 119 9.03 -8.46 -22.84
N HIS A 120 9.26 -9.21 -23.92
CA HIS A 120 9.73 -8.67 -25.20
C HIS A 120 8.69 -7.88 -25.99
N GLU A 121 7.42 -7.99 -25.60
CA GLU A 121 6.29 -7.27 -26.23
C GLU A 121 5.60 -6.32 -25.24
N PHE A 122 6.17 -6.16 -24.03
CA PHE A 122 5.55 -5.35 -22.99
C PHE A 122 5.47 -3.88 -23.42
N PRO A 123 4.27 -3.28 -23.51
CA PRO A 123 4.10 -1.94 -24.05
C PRO A 123 4.73 -0.87 -23.14
N VAL A 124 5.52 0.03 -23.74
CA VAL A 124 6.19 1.11 -23.00
C VAL A 124 5.18 2.04 -22.32
N ASN A 125 4.05 2.33 -22.96
CA ASN A 125 3.01 3.16 -22.35
C ASN A 125 2.39 2.54 -21.07
N ILE A 126 2.26 1.22 -21.01
CA ILE A 126 1.83 0.52 -19.78
C ILE A 126 2.93 0.59 -18.72
N TRP A 127 4.18 0.37 -19.13
CA TRP A 127 5.33 0.55 -18.25
C TRP A 127 5.36 1.96 -17.63
N ASP A 128 5.26 2.99 -18.45
CA ASP A 128 5.29 4.39 -18.00
C ASP A 128 4.12 4.69 -17.05
N GLN A 129 2.93 4.19 -17.36
CA GLN A 129 1.75 4.36 -16.51
C GLN A 129 1.90 3.65 -15.16
N ASP A 130 2.43 2.43 -15.13
CA ASP A 130 2.65 1.68 -13.90
C ASP A 130 3.70 2.36 -13.00
N LEU A 131 4.80 2.86 -13.60
CA LEU A 131 5.80 3.64 -12.88
C LEU A 131 5.25 4.98 -12.41
N ALA A 132 4.48 5.66 -13.25
CA ALA A 132 3.86 6.95 -12.89
C ALA A 132 2.99 6.81 -11.63
N VAL A 133 2.12 5.80 -11.58
CA VAL A 133 1.24 5.59 -10.42
C VAL A 133 2.02 5.02 -9.23
N GLY A 134 2.75 3.92 -9.44
CA GLY A 134 3.27 3.12 -8.32
C GLY A 134 4.57 3.67 -7.70
N LEU A 135 5.34 4.47 -8.45
CA LEU A 135 6.63 4.98 -7.97
C LEU A 135 6.70 6.51 -7.98
N THR A 136 6.41 7.14 -9.13
CA THR A 136 6.42 8.61 -9.24
C THR A 136 5.33 9.22 -8.37
N GLY A 137 4.12 8.66 -8.34
CA GLY A 137 3.03 9.12 -7.48
C GLY A 137 3.38 9.01 -6.00
N ALA A 138 4.01 7.93 -5.56
CA ALA A 138 4.49 7.79 -4.19
C ALA A 138 5.55 8.85 -3.84
N MET A 139 6.46 9.16 -4.77
CA MET A 139 7.44 10.24 -4.61
C MET A 139 6.76 11.60 -4.52
N LEU A 140 5.80 11.91 -5.38
CA LEU A 140 5.06 13.18 -5.36
C LEU A 140 4.27 13.34 -4.04
N CYS A 141 3.58 12.29 -3.58
CA CYS A 141 2.91 12.30 -2.28
C CYS A 141 3.91 12.56 -1.14
N ALA A 142 5.07 11.90 -1.17
CA ALA A 142 6.12 12.13 -0.19
C ALA A 142 6.65 13.58 -0.23
N GLN A 143 6.80 14.18 -1.43
CA GLN A 143 7.18 15.59 -1.55
C GLN A 143 6.14 16.54 -0.96
N VAL A 144 4.86 16.38 -1.32
CA VAL A 144 3.80 17.32 -0.95
C VAL A 144 3.43 17.21 0.52
N PHE A 145 3.20 16.01 1.01
CA PHE A 145 2.78 15.79 2.40
C PHE A 145 3.99 15.71 3.36
N GLY A 146 5.11 15.17 2.88
CA GLY A 146 6.34 15.09 3.66
C GLY A 146 6.94 16.46 3.99
N GLU A 147 6.79 17.46 3.10
CA GLU A 147 7.18 18.84 3.41
C GLU A 147 6.42 19.41 4.62
N VAL A 148 5.14 19.08 4.77
CA VAL A 148 4.35 19.46 5.94
C VAL A 148 4.89 18.79 7.19
N MET A 149 5.10 17.47 7.12
CA MET A 149 5.62 16.68 8.24
C MET A 149 7.03 17.15 8.67
N GLU A 150 7.89 17.51 7.71
CA GLU A 150 9.21 18.08 7.97
C GLU A 150 9.11 19.39 8.75
N LYS A 151 8.22 20.30 8.32
CA LYS A 151 7.98 21.58 9.02
C LYS A 151 7.39 21.39 10.42
N GLN A 152 6.61 20.33 10.62
CA GLN A 152 6.07 19.93 11.93
C GLN A 152 7.14 19.32 12.85
N GLY A 153 8.26 18.85 12.31
CA GLY A 153 9.28 18.09 13.05
C GLY A 153 8.84 16.68 13.44
N SER A 154 7.80 16.15 12.79
CA SER A 154 7.30 14.77 13.03
C SER A 154 6.48 14.28 11.85
N GLY A 155 6.59 13.00 11.52
CA GLY A 155 5.79 12.39 10.47
C GLY A 155 6.16 10.94 10.23
N ILE A 156 5.25 10.21 9.62
CA ILE A 156 5.45 8.80 9.28
C ILE A 156 5.06 8.55 7.83
N ILE A 157 5.95 7.96 7.06
CA ILE A 157 5.66 7.47 5.71
C ILE A 157 5.77 5.96 5.69
N LEU A 158 4.72 5.29 5.24
CA LEU A 158 4.67 3.85 5.02
C LEU A 158 4.47 3.57 3.53
N ASN A 159 5.47 2.98 2.89
CA ASN A 159 5.38 2.54 1.50
C ASN A 159 4.94 1.07 1.44
N ILE A 160 3.88 0.77 0.68
CA ILE A 160 3.38 -0.59 0.52
C ILE A 160 4.01 -1.22 -0.71
N SER A 161 5.04 -2.04 -0.46
CA SER A 161 5.69 -2.85 -1.49
C SER A 161 4.95 -4.19 -1.69
N SER A 162 5.66 -5.29 -1.78
CA SER A 162 5.17 -6.67 -1.95
C SER A 162 6.33 -7.63 -1.67
N ASP A 163 6.04 -8.93 -1.50
CA ASP A 163 7.03 -10.00 -1.63
C ASP A 163 7.77 -9.90 -2.98
N TYR A 164 7.07 -9.49 -4.05
CA TYR A 164 7.69 -9.20 -5.37
C TYR A 164 8.52 -7.92 -5.43
N GLY A 165 8.70 -7.22 -4.33
CA GLY A 165 9.73 -6.22 -4.11
C GLY A 165 11.03 -6.79 -3.56
N LEU A 166 11.06 -8.08 -3.20
CA LEU A 166 12.20 -8.80 -2.63
C LEU A 166 12.64 -9.98 -3.50
N ILE A 167 11.67 -10.68 -4.11
CA ILE A 167 11.90 -11.82 -5.00
C ILE A 167 11.20 -11.61 -6.34
N ALA A 168 11.64 -12.35 -7.36
CA ALA A 168 10.93 -12.38 -8.64
C ALA A 168 9.65 -13.25 -8.55
N PRO A 169 8.59 -12.92 -9.32
CA PRO A 169 7.43 -13.77 -9.42
C PRO A 169 7.77 -15.11 -10.10
N ASP A 170 7.34 -16.22 -9.48
CA ASP A 170 7.35 -17.50 -10.15
C ASP A 170 6.24 -17.54 -11.19
N GLN A 171 6.58 -17.39 -12.45
CA GLN A 171 5.61 -17.33 -13.54
C GLN A 171 4.81 -18.62 -13.72
N ARG A 172 5.29 -19.77 -13.18
CA ARG A 172 4.61 -21.06 -13.28
C ARG A 172 3.28 -21.09 -12.53
N ILE A 173 3.11 -20.29 -11.49
CA ILE A 173 1.85 -20.26 -10.72
C ILE A 173 0.68 -19.64 -11.50
N TYR A 174 0.98 -18.83 -12.51
CA TYR A 174 -0.03 -18.19 -13.37
C TYR A 174 -0.43 -19.04 -14.57
N ARG A 175 0.30 -20.12 -14.85
CA ARG A 175 0.03 -21.01 -15.98
C ARG A 175 -1.24 -21.83 -15.75
N LYS A 176 -2.02 -21.99 -16.82
CA LYS A 176 -3.22 -22.85 -16.83
C LYS A 176 -2.99 -24.05 -17.74
N GLU A 177 -3.45 -25.22 -17.30
CA GLU A 177 -3.38 -26.43 -18.10
C GLU A 177 -4.25 -26.29 -19.35
N GLY A 178 -3.79 -26.84 -20.48
CA GLY A 178 -4.49 -26.79 -21.76
C GLY A 178 -4.46 -25.41 -22.49
N VAL A 179 -3.85 -24.39 -21.90
CA VAL A 179 -3.65 -23.09 -22.56
C VAL A 179 -2.31 -23.10 -23.29
N PRO A 180 -2.25 -22.70 -24.60
CA PRO A 180 -1.01 -22.57 -25.34
C PRO A 180 0.00 -21.63 -24.65
N GLU A 181 1.30 -21.88 -24.85
CA GLU A 181 2.38 -21.12 -24.19
C GLU A 181 2.33 -19.61 -24.48
N ASP A 182 1.98 -19.23 -25.72
CA ASP A 182 1.82 -17.85 -26.16
C ASP A 182 0.59 -17.14 -25.58
N GLN A 183 -0.34 -17.90 -24.97
CA GLN A 183 -1.55 -17.40 -24.34
C GLN A 183 -1.52 -17.52 -22.82
N GLN A 184 -0.44 -18.06 -22.25
CA GLN A 184 -0.28 -18.16 -20.80
C GLN A 184 -0.19 -16.78 -20.16
N THR A 185 -0.83 -16.63 -19.01
CA THR A 185 -0.75 -15.42 -18.19
C THR A 185 0.61 -15.29 -17.52
N ILE A 186 1.14 -14.09 -17.45
CA ILE A 186 2.37 -13.75 -16.70
C ILE A 186 2.15 -12.54 -15.80
N LYS A 187 2.90 -12.47 -14.72
CA LYS A 187 2.95 -11.26 -13.89
C LYS A 187 3.78 -10.20 -14.60
N PRO A 188 3.26 -8.96 -14.79
CA PRO A 188 3.97 -7.89 -15.47
C PRO A 188 5.32 -7.52 -14.84
N VAL A 189 6.31 -7.21 -15.66
CA VAL A 189 7.64 -6.78 -15.22
C VAL A 189 7.60 -5.47 -14.42
N SER A 190 6.75 -4.53 -14.84
CA SER A 190 6.57 -3.23 -14.20
C SER A 190 6.21 -3.35 -12.70
N TYR A 191 5.38 -4.34 -12.35
CA TYR A 191 4.99 -4.55 -10.96
C TYR A 191 6.20 -4.83 -10.05
N SER A 192 7.07 -5.76 -10.46
CA SER A 192 8.28 -6.07 -9.68
C SER A 192 9.21 -4.85 -9.58
N VAL A 193 9.41 -4.11 -10.67
CA VAL A 193 10.27 -2.93 -10.68
C VAL A 193 9.72 -1.84 -9.76
N VAL A 194 8.44 -1.55 -9.82
CA VAL A 194 7.78 -0.59 -8.93
C VAL A 194 7.96 -1.01 -7.47
N LYS A 195 7.70 -2.28 -7.14
CA LYS A 195 7.76 -2.75 -5.76
C LYS A 195 9.19 -2.77 -5.20
N HIS A 196 10.21 -3.10 -6.00
CA HIS A 196 11.62 -2.91 -5.63
C HIS A 196 11.98 -1.42 -5.48
N GLY A 197 11.49 -0.57 -6.40
CA GLY A 197 11.74 0.87 -6.37
C GLY A 197 11.24 1.54 -5.09
N LEU A 198 10.07 1.12 -4.56
CA LEU A 198 9.54 1.64 -3.29
C LEU A 198 10.45 1.34 -2.09
N ILE A 199 11.14 0.19 -2.07
CA ILE A 199 12.13 -0.13 -1.03
C ILE A 199 13.34 0.82 -1.12
N GLY A 200 13.80 1.11 -2.35
CA GLY A 200 14.86 2.09 -2.60
C GLY A 200 14.46 3.50 -2.16
N LEU A 201 13.25 3.94 -2.54
CA LEU A 201 12.69 5.23 -2.12
C LEU A 201 12.60 5.34 -0.60
N THR A 202 12.15 4.29 0.09
CA THR A 202 12.08 4.23 1.55
C THR A 202 13.42 4.48 2.21
N LYS A 203 14.47 3.79 1.76
CA LYS A 203 15.82 3.94 2.32
C LYS A 203 16.37 5.35 2.12
N TYR A 204 16.16 5.91 0.93
CA TYR A 204 16.57 7.29 0.63
C TYR A 204 15.88 8.29 1.56
N LEU A 205 14.54 8.25 1.64
CA LEU A 205 13.76 9.19 2.43
C LEU A 205 14.00 9.02 3.94
N ALA A 206 14.22 7.79 4.42
CA ALA A 206 14.53 7.53 5.82
C ALA A 206 15.81 8.23 6.28
N VAL A 207 16.83 8.27 5.43
CA VAL A 207 18.08 8.99 5.69
C VAL A 207 17.90 10.50 5.49
N TYR A 208 17.20 10.89 4.42
CA TYR A 208 16.97 12.31 4.08
C TYR A 208 16.27 13.09 5.20
N TRP A 209 15.31 12.45 5.89
CA TRP A 209 14.52 13.07 6.96
C TRP A 209 14.85 12.56 8.37
N ALA A 210 15.96 11.87 8.56
CA ALA A 210 16.33 11.28 9.86
C ALA A 210 16.43 12.32 10.99
N ASP A 211 16.98 13.50 10.68
CA ASP A 211 17.16 14.61 11.62
C ASP A 211 15.91 15.52 11.77
N LYS A 212 14.83 15.21 11.04
CA LYS A 212 13.57 15.97 11.01
C LYS A 212 12.46 15.33 11.83
N GLY A 213 12.77 14.32 12.63
CA GLY A 213 11.77 13.62 13.45
C GLY A 213 10.83 12.71 12.64
N MET A 214 11.15 12.43 11.39
CA MET A 214 10.34 11.59 10.52
C MET A 214 10.83 10.15 10.46
N ARG A 215 9.90 9.21 10.28
CA ARG A 215 10.20 7.80 10.03
C ARG A 215 9.64 7.38 8.67
N VAL A 216 10.41 6.65 7.91
CA VAL A 216 9.97 6.12 6.61
C VAL A 216 10.28 4.63 6.55
N ASN A 217 9.26 3.78 6.36
CA ASN A 217 9.41 2.33 6.33
C ASN A 217 8.64 1.72 5.17
N THR A 218 8.96 0.47 4.84
CA THR A 218 8.26 -0.34 3.84
C THR A 218 7.58 -1.52 4.50
N LEU A 219 6.34 -1.80 4.13
CA LEU A 219 5.67 -3.08 4.35
C LEU A 219 5.66 -3.88 3.05
N CYS A 220 6.10 -5.13 3.10
CA CYS A 220 6.06 -6.10 2.00
C CYS A 220 5.03 -7.19 2.33
N PRO A 221 3.75 -6.98 2.02
CA PRO A 221 2.75 -8.02 2.12
C PRO A 221 2.92 -9.05 1.00
N ALA A 222 2.57 -10.30 1.28
CA ALA A 222 2.43 -11.34 0.26
C ALA A 222 0.99 -11.49 -0.23
N SER A 223 0.73 -12.58 -0.89
CA SER A 223 -0.55 -12.91 -1.50
C SER A 223 -1.70 -12.88 -0.50
N LEU A 224 -2.58 -11.91 -0.67
CA LEU A 224 -3.80 -11.70 0.11
C LEU A 224 -4.95 -12.49 -0.51
N GLU A 225 -5.69 -13.25 0.30
CA GLU A 225 -6.88 -13.97 -0.16
C GLU A 225 -8.01 -12.97 -0.51
N ASN A 226 -8.51 -13.07 -1.73
CA ASN A 226 -9.56 -12.20 -2.26
C ASN A 226 -10.34 -12.91 -3.38
N GLY A 227 -10.74 -14.15 -3.15
CA GLY A 227 -11.55 -14.92 -4.12
C GLY A 227 -10.84 -15.26 -5.41
N GLN A 228 -9.51 -15.44 -5.39
CA GLN A 228 -8.75 -15.90 -6.56
C GLN A 228 -9.14 -17.33 -6.96
N ASP A 229 -8.83 -17.67 -8.22
CA ASP A 229 -9.02 -19.01 -8.78
C ASP A 229 -8.41 -20.08 -7.84
N PRO A 230 -9.14 -21.15 -7.49
CA PRO A 230 -8.65 -22.22 -6.60
C PRO A 230 -7.36 -22.89 -7.08
N GLU A 231 -7.16 -23.03 -8.40
CA GLU A 231 -5.91 -23.56 -8.95
C GLU A 231 -4.72 -22.65 -8.63
N PHE A 232 -4.90 -21.33 -8.80
CA PHE A 232 -3.90 -20.34 -8.41
C PHE A 232 -3.63 -20.39 -6.91
N GLN A 233 -4.69 -20.41 -6.06
CA GLN A 233 -4.54 -20.50 -4.60
C GLN A 233 -3.75 -21.75 -4.19
N SER A 234 -4.04 -22.90 -4.81
CA SER A 234 -3.30 -24.14 -4.55
C SER A 234 -1.82 -24.05 -4.94
N LYS A 235 -1.51 -23.39 -6.06
CA LYS A 235 -0.13 -23.22 -6.52
C LYS A 235 0.67 -22.27 -5.63
N ILE A 236 0.11 -21.10 -5.32
CA ILE A 236 0.79 -20.10 -4.50
C ILE A 236 0.99 -20.59 -3.05
N SER A 237 0.02 -21.29 -2.48
CA SER A 237 0.10 -21.84 -1.11
C SER A 237 1.25 -22.81 -0.93
N LYS A 238 1.61 -23.58 -1.96
CA LYS A 238 2.78 -24.48 -1.95
C LYS A 238 4.12 -23.76 -1.91
N LEU A 239 4.14 -22.47 -2.25
CA LEU A 239 5.33 -21.62 -2.20
C LEU A 239 5.42 -20.81 -0.88
N ILE A 240 4.45 -20.97 0.00
CA ILE A 240 4.39 -20.26 1.29
C ILE A 240 4.59 -21.26 2.42
N PRO A 241 5.61 -21.13 3.27
CA PRO A 241 5.85 -22.06 4.40
C PRO A 241 4.64 -22.27 5.31
N LEU A 242 3.84 -21.23 5.57
CA LEU A 242 2.59 -21.37 6.33
C LEU A 242 1.47 -22.12 5.56
N GLY A 243 1.69 -22.51 4.32
CA GLY A 243 0.80 -23.36 3.50
C GLY A 243 -0.48 -22.69 3.03
N ARG A 244 -0.62 -21.36 3.17
CA ARG A 244 -1.82 -20.63 2.78
C ARG A 244 -1.51 -19.18 2.41
N MET A 245 -2.42 -18.55 1.69
CA MET A 245 -2.44 -17.10 1.53
C MET A 245 -2.81 -16.43 2.87
N SER A 246 -2.50 -15.15 3.03
CA SER A 246 -2.92 -14.40 4.21
C SER A 246 -4.39 -14.00 4.12
N ARG A 247 -5.05 -13.95 5.27
CA ARG A 247 -6.35 -13.30 5.39
C ARG A 247 -6.18 -11.78 5.39
N PRO A 248 -7.17 -11.01 4.91
CA PRO A 248 -7.09 -9.55 4.89
C PRO A 248 -6.88 -8.90 6.25
N ASP A 249 -7.44 -9.45 7.32
CA ASP A 249 -7.33 -8.96 8.70
C ASP A 249 -5.92 -9.09 9.30
N GLU A 250 -5.10 -10.01 8.79
CA GLU A 250 -3.75 -10.27 9.33
C GLU A 250 -2.76 -9.11 9.12
N TYR A 251 -3.12 -8.11 8.30
CA TYR A 251 -2.30 -6.91 8.07
C TYR A 251 -2.59 -5.76 9.04
N VAL A 252 -3.80 -5.67 9.59
CA VAL A 252 -4.29 -4.52 10.36
C VAL A 252 -3.37 -4.16 11.52
N CYS A 253 -3.03 -5.13 12.39
CA CYS A 253 -2.15 -4.89 13.52
C CYS A 253 -0.72 -4.47 13.11
N THR A 254 -0.20 -5.02 12.00
CA THR A 254 1.14 -4.65 11.51
C THR A 254 1.14 -3.22 10.98
N ILE A 255 0.09 -2.81 10.28
CA ILE A 255 -0.07 -1.43 9.81
C ILE A 255 -0.11 -0.49 11.00
N LEU A 256 -0.98 -0.75 11.98
CA LEU A 256 -1.11 0.06 13.19
C LEU A 256 0.21 0.16 13.96
N TYR A 257 0.95 -0.96 14.10
CA TYR A 257 2.29 -0.96 14.67
C TYR A 257 3.21 0.03 13.95
N MET A 258 3.27 -0.03 12.61
CA MET A 258 4.23 0.75 11.82
C MET A 258 3.92 2.25 11.79
N ILE A 259 2.64 2.64 11.89
CA ILE A 259 2.18 4.05 11.86
C ILE A 259 2.00 4.66 13.24
N SER A 260 2.31 3.93 14.32
CA SER A 260 2.14 4.39 15.70
C SER A 260 3.47 4.57 16.44
N ASP A 261 3.39 5.03 17.68
CA ASP A 261 4.55 5.19 18.56
C ASP A 261 5.10 3.86 19.11
N ALA A 262 4.44 2.74 18.80
CA ALA A 262 4.99 1.41 19.07
C ALA A 262 6.27 1.12 18.25
N ALA A 263 6.49 1.82 17.12
CA ALA A 263 7.61 1.65 16.22
C ALA A 263 8.57 2.87 16.18
N THR A 264 8.71 3.63 17.27
CA THR A 264 9.49 4.89 17.29
C THR A 264 10.98 4.74 16.93
N TYR A 265 11.55 3.55 17.13
CA TYR A 265 12.97 3.29 16.79
C TYR A 265 13.14 2.55 15.45
N MET A 266 12.13 2.63 14.58
CA MET A 266 12.13 1.95 13.28
C MET A 266 12.02 2.97 12.14
N THR A 267 13.10 3.12 11.36
CA THR A 267 13.14 3.89 10.11
C THR A 267 14.05 3.19 9.10
N GLY A 268 13.74 3.29 7.81
CA GLY A 268 14.44 2.60 6.71
C GLY A 268 14.22 1.09 6.66
N ALA A 269 13.34 0.55 7.52
CA ALA A 269 13.10 -0.88 7.61
C ALA A 269 12.22 -1.38 6.46
N THR A 270 12.47 -2.63 6.07
CA THR A 270 11.59 -3.42 5.19
C THR A 270 10.99 -4.53 6.04
N VAL A 271 9.72 -4.37 6.41
CA VAL A 271 8.96 -5.35 7.18
C VAL A 271 8.28 -6.31 6.22
N VAL A 272 8.51 -7.59 6.38
CA VAL A 272 7.98 -8.65 5.51
C VAL A 272 6.86 -9.38 6.24
N LEU A 273 5.69 -9.46 5.61
CA LEU A 273 4.53 -10.17 6.13
C LEU A 273 4.00 -11.10 5.04
N ASP A 274 4.63 -12.27 4.89
CA ASP A 274 4.52 -13.12 3.70
C ASP A 274 4.35 -14.63 4.01
N GLY A 275 4.16 -15.00 5.27
CA GLY A 275 4.04 -16.40 5.66
C GLY A 275 5.33 -17.22 5.43
N GLY A 276 6.47 -16.54 5.28
CA GLY A 276 7.77 -17.16 5.03
C GLY A 276 8.11 -17.35 3.54
N ARG A 277 7.31 -16.78 2.61
CA ARG A 277 7.50 -16.99 1.17
C ARG A 277 8.87 -16.57 0.63
N THR A 278 9.48 -15.54 1.21
CA THR A 278 10.74 -14.97 0.71
C THR A 278 12.00 -15.53 1.36
N ILE A 279 11.90 -16.53 2.24
CA ILE A 279 13.06 -17.07 2.99
C ILE A 279 13.60 -18.38 2.44
N TRP A 280 13.04 -18.93 1.37
CA TRP A 280 13.45 -20.20 0.74
C TRP A 280 13.45 -20.14 -0.79
#